data_3f946312ac4b8150c7c87f7d645f6b32
#
_entry.id   3f946312ac4b8150c7c87f7d645f6b32
#
_cell.length_a   1.000
_cell.length_b   1.000
_cell.length_c   1.000
_cell.angle_alpha   90.00
_cell.angle_beta   90.00
_cell.angle_gamma   90.00
#
_symmetry.space_group_name_H-M   'P 1'
#
loop_
_entity.id
_entity.type
_entity.pdbx_description
1 polymer ?
#
loop_
_entity_poly.entity_id
_entity_poly.type
_entity_poly.pdbx_seq_one_letter_code
_entity_poly.pdbx_strand_id
1 'polypeptide(L)'
;YKKNLRKIRNIDLYETSFISKIFSLFLVIKSSPLHYLASLLLWPNILKQLCGKNLKFPINGGGALPEHVDLFFESLGVNVLVGYGLTETSPVLTCRRTWCNVRGSSGQPLPFTEVKIIDENNSILKYREIGRIFVRGPQVFEGYLYNTQASLEVLSVEGWFDTGDLGFLIPNGSLVITGRAKDTIVLSSGENIEPNPLEIEILSSNFISQVQLLGQDQKNLSALIVPNMELIENKFAEKNLLKMNQNYKIKKFFKSQINYLLKNRSGSR
;
A
#
# COMPACT_ATOMS: atom_id res chain seq x y z
N TYR A 1 21.01 -1.77 -7.65
CA TYR A 1 19.69 -1.86 -7.05
C TYR A 1 18.60 -2.00 -8.13
N LYS A 2 18.47 -1.05 -9.08
CA LYS A 2 17.52 -1.14 -10.22
C LYS A 2 17.66 -2.39 -11.09
N LYS A 3 18.89 -2.90 -11.27
CA LYS A 3 19.18 -4.09 -12.09
C LYS A 3 18.70 -5.39 -11.42
N ASN A 4 18.74 -5.46 -10.09
CA ASN A 4 18.28 -6.62 -9.32
C ASN A 4 16.75 -6.65 -9.17
N LEU A 5 16.11 -5.49 -9.03
CA LEU A 5 14.65 -5.37 -9.07
C LEU A 5 14.07 -5.76 -10.43
N ARG A 6 14.77 -5.43 -11.56
CA ARG A 6 14.39 -5.92 -12.90
C ARG A 6 14.48 -7.44 -13.00
N LYS A 7 15.46 -8.08 -12.35
CA LYS A 7 15.60 -9.54 -12.33
C LYS A 7 14.48 -10.23 -11.54
N ILE A 8 14.02 -9.62 -10.45
CA ILE A 8 12.88 -10.11 -9.65
C ILE A 8 11.56 -9.91 -10.44
N ARG A 9 11.43 -8.80 -11.17
CA ARG A 9 10.26 -8.49 -12.01
C ARG A 9 10.13 -9.39 -13.24
N ASN A 10 11.24 -9.96 -13.72
CA ASN A 10 11.30 -10.90 -14.86
C ASN A 10 11.27 -12.37 -14.45
N ILE A 11 11.19 -12.68 -13.16
CA ILE A 11 10.79 -14.02 -12.74
C ILE A 11 9.27 -14.07 -12.96
N ASP A 12 8.89 -14.65 -14.08
CA ASP A 12 7.49 -14.92 -14.42
C ASP A 12 6.98 -16.02 -13.49
N LEU A 13 6.68 -15.63 -12.24
CA LEU A 13 6.16 -16.50 -11.18
C LEU A 13 4.78 -17.09 -11.56
N TYR A 14 4.16 -16.56 -12.62
CA TYR A 14 2.85 -16.98 -13.09
C TYR A 14 2.88 -18.07 -14.19
N GLU A 15 3.98 -18.28 -14.89
CA GLU A 15 4.04 -19.30 -15.95
C GLU A 15 4.46 -20.69 -15.46
N THR A 16 5.05 -20.84 -14.31
CA THR A 16 5.35 -22.16 -13.76
C THR A 16 4.20 -22.62 -12.86
N SER A 17 3.23 -23.31 -13.46
CA SER A 17 2.07 -23.95 -12.81
C SER A 17 2.42 -24.71 -11.49
N PHE A 18 3.66 -25.13 -11.34
CA PHE A 18 4.17 -25.82 -10.16
C PHE A 18 4.52 -24.84 -9.03
N ILE A 19 5.23 -23.75 -9.34
CA ILE A 19 5.65 -22.73 -8.34
C ILE A 19 4.42 -21.96 -7.83
N SER A 20 3.45 -21.63 -8.70
CA SER A 20 2.22 -20.96 -8.30
C SER A 20 1.34 -21.85 -7.40
N LYS A 21 1.29 -23.17 -7.66
CA LYS A 21 0.59 -24.14 -6.79
C LYS A 21 1.28 -24.30 -5.44
N ILE A 22 2.62 -24.35 -5.42
CA ILE A 22 3.37 -24.36 -4.16
C ILE A 22 3.13 -23.05 -3.41
N PHE A 23 3.16 -21.91 -4.07
CA PHE A 23 2.94 -20.59 -3.48
C PHE A 23 1.52 -20.47 -2.89
N SER A 24 0.48 -20.92 -3.61
CA SER A 24 -0.90 -20.93 -3.11
C SER A 24 -1.09 -21.92 -1.93
N LEU A 25 -0.41 -23.05 -1.97
CA LEU A 25 -0.41 -24.01 -0.85
C LEU A 25 0.24 -23.39 0.39
N PHE A 26 1.31 -22.62 0.24
CA PHE A 26 1.98 -21.91 1.33
C PHE A 26 1.12 -20.80 1.94
N LEU A 27 0.34 -20.09 1.15
CA LEU A 27 -0.62 -19.10 1.65
C LEU A 27 -1.73 -19.73 2.51
N VAL A 28 -2.13 -20.97 2.20
CA VAL A 28 -3.15 -21.72 2.96
C VAL A 28 -2.60 -22.27 4.28
N ILE A 29 -1.30 -22.61 4.33
CA ILE A 29 -0.66 -23.24 5.52
C ILE A 29 -0.10 -22.21 6.52
N LYS A 30 -0.53 -20.96 6.44
CA LYS A 30 -0.01 -19.76 7.11
C LYS A 30 0.18 -19.86 8.65
N SER A 31 -0.52 -20.75 9.34
CA SER A 31 -0.45 -20.93 10.80
C SER A 31 0.28 -22.21 11.24
N SER A 32 0.90 -22.95 10.32
CA SER A 32 1.51 -24.23 10.58
C SER A 32 3.02 -24.12 10.81
N PRO A 33 3.60 -24.86 11.77
CA PRO A 33 5.05 -25.01 11.90
C PRO A 33 5.73 -25.52 10.62
N LEU A 34 4.96 -26.16 9.72
CA LEU A 34 5.38 -26.54 8.37
C LEU A 34 5.79 -25.33 7.51
N HIS A 35 5.19 -24.16 7.69
CA HIS A 35 5.56 -22.94 6.94
C HIS A 35 6.98 -22.50 7.30
N TYR A 36 7.34 -22.51 8.58
CA TYR A 36 8.69 -22.18 9.05
C TYR A 36 9.73 -23.19 8.54
N LEU A 37 9.42 -24.49 8.60
CA LEU A 37 10.28 -25.54 8.07
C LEU A 37 10.49 -25.42 6.55
N ALA A 38 9.44 -25.10 5.82
CA ALA A 38 9.51 -24.92 4.39
C ALA A 38 10.31 -23.66 3.99
N SER A 39 10.22 -22.58 4.77
CA SER A 39 11.05 -21.38 4.54
C SER A 39 12.54 -21.69 4.76
N LEU A 40 12.88 -22.53 5.71
CA LEU A 40 14.25 -22.97 5.99
C LEU A 40 14.82 -23.90 4.90
N LEU A 41 13.98 -24.75 4.30
CA LEU A 41 14.43 -25.79 3.38
C LEU A 41 14.37 -25.35 1.90
N LEU A 42 13.33 -24.62 1.51
CA LEU A 42 13.06 -24.31 0.10
C LEU A 42 13.61 -22.95 -0.35
N TRP A 43 13.71 -21.96 0.55
CA TRP A 43 14.04 -20.59 0.18
C TRP A 43 15.43 -20.05 0.55
N PRO A 44 16.38 -20.82 1.13
CA PRO A 44 17.64 -20.25 1.64
C PRO A 44 18.45 -19.52 0.57
N ASN A 45 18.47 -20.06 -0.66
CA ASN A 45 19.22 -19.44 -1.76
C ASN A 45 18.56 -18.17 -2.28
N ILE A 46 17.22 -18.13 -2.33
CA ILE A 46 16.44 -16.95 -2.73
C ILE A 46 16.58 -15.85 -1.67
N LEU A 47 16.39 -16.19 -0.40
CA LEU A 47 16.57 -15.26 0.71
C LEU A 47 17.99 -14.69 0.76
N LYS A 48 19.01 -15.53 0.55
CA LYS A 48 20.41 -15.09 0.50
C LYS A 48 20.67 -14.11 -0.64
N GLN A 49 20.04 -14.31 -1.80
CA GLN A 49 20.18 -13.42 -2.96
C GLN A 49 19.40 -12.11 -2.78
N LEU A 50 18.21 -12.15 -2.16
CA LEU A 50 17.35 -11.00 -1.95
C LEU A 50 17.80 -10.14 -0.78
N CYS A 51 18.08 -10.78 0.34
CA CYS A 51 18.23 -10.14 1.65
C CYS A 51 19.65 -10.25 2.22
N GLY A 52 20.51 -11.07 1.60
CA GLY A 52 21.81 -11.42 2.19
C GLY A 52 21.67 -12.41 3.35
N LYS A 53 22.81 -12.73 4.00
CA LYS A 53 22.86 -13.75 5.06
C LYS A 53 22.49 -13.22 6.45
N ASN A 54 22.62 -11.90 6.68
CA ASN A 54 22.61 -11.30 8.00
C ASN A 54 21.42 -10.35 8.22
N LEU A 55 20.47 -10.28 7.29
CA LEU A 55 19.28 -9.45 7.47
C LEU A 55 18.41 -10.02 8.60
N LYS A 56 18.20 -9.22 9.65
CA LYS A 56 17.31 -9.59 10.76
C LYS A 56 15.86 -9.30 10.41
N PHE A 57 15.58 -8.12 9.89
CA PHE A 57 14.27 -7.69 9.39
C PHE A 57 14.42 -6.50 8.46
N PRO A 58 13.66 -6.44 7.36
CA PRO A 58 13.55 -5.26 6.52
C PRO A 58 12.55 -4.28 7.10
N ILE A 59 12.78 -2.99 6.88
CA ILE A 59 11.87 -1.91 7.27
C ILE A 59 11.37 -1.22 6.00
N ASN A 60 10.06 -0.99 5.93
CA ASN A 60 9.42 -0.17 4.92
C ASN A 60 8.86 1.10 5.56
N GLY A 61 9.15 2.26 4.97
CA GLY A 61 8.65 3.56 5.43
C GLY A 61 8.61 4.56 4.27
N GLY A 62 7.90 5.68 4.47
CA GLY A 62 7.74 6.74 3.47
C GLY A 62 6.76 6.44 2.34
N GLY A 63 6.08 5.29 2.38
CA GLY A 63 5.05 4.92 1.41
C GLY A 63 4.31 3.66 1.83
N ALA A 64 3.13 3.44 1.24
CA ALA A 64 2.34 2.25 1.50
C ALA A 64 3.05 0.99 0.97
N LEU A 65 3.08 -0.08 1.75
CA LEU A 65 3.54 -1.39 1.31
C LEU A 65 2.37 -2.11 0.63
N PRO A 66 2.46 -2.42 -0.69
CA PRO A 66 1.41 -3.17 -1.36
C PRO A 66 1.19 -4.55 -0.71
N GLU A 67 -0.07 -4.95 -0.56
CA GLU A 67 -0.41 -6.19 0.15
C GLU A 67 0.24 -7.43 -0.49
N HIS A 68 0.29 -7.50 -1.82
CA HIS A 68 0.92 -8.61 -2.53
C HIS A 68 2.44 -8.70 -2.26
N VAL A 69 3.11 -7.57 -2.00
CA VAL A 69 4.53 -7.53 -1.64
C VAL A 69 4.72 -7.99 -0.20
N ASP A 70 3.86 -7.52 0.72
CA ASP A 70 3.87 -7.95 2.13
C ASP A 70 3.64 -9.46 2.23
N LEU A 71 2.64 -9.99 1.51
CA LEU A 71 2.35 -11.42 1.39
C LEU A 71 3.52 -12.22 0.81
N PHE A 72 4.17 -11.69 -0.23
CA PHE A 72 5.32 -12.35 -0.83
C PHE A 72 6.47 -12.54 0.17
N PHE A 73 6.87 -11.48 0.87
CA PHE A 73 7.94 -11.56 1.87
C PHE A 73 7.56 -12.44 3.05
N GLU A 74 6.32 -12.33 3.53
CA GLU A 74 5.81 -13.19 4.60
C GLU A 74 5.84 -14.67 4.21
N SER A 75 5.50 -15.00 2.95
CA SER A 75 5.57 -16.38 2.44
C SER A 75 6.99 -16.93 2.37
N LEU A 76 7.99 -16.06 2.26
CA LEU A 76 9.41 -16.42 2.34
C LEU A 76 9.93 -16.49 3.79
N GLY A 77 9.08 -16.24 4.79
CA GLY A 77 9.47 -16.17 6.20
C GLY A 77 10.15 -14.86 6.60
N VAL A 78 10.04 -13.81 5.78
CA VAL A 78 10.61 -12.49 6.04
C VAL A 78 9.53 -11.54 6.54
N ASN A 79 9.65 -11.12 7.79
CA ASN A 79 8.75 -10.14 8.40
C ASN A 79 9.17 -8.73 8.02
N VAL A 80 8.47 -8.10 7.08
CA VAL A 80 8.66 -6.68 6.76
C VAL A 80 7.99 -5.85 7.84
N LEU A 81 8.75 -4.98 8.50
CA LEU A 81 8.23 -4.04 9.49
C LEU A 81 7.89 -2.73 8.78
N VAL A 82 6.63 -2.33 8.86
CA VAL A 82 6.15 -1.08 8.27
C VAL A 82 6.11 0.00 9.33
N GLY A 83 6.72 1.16 9.04
CA GLY A 83 6.64 2.36 9.85
C GLY A 83 5.89 3.46 9.13
N TYR A 84 5.15 4.27 9.88
CA TYR A 84 4.44 5.45 9.42
C TYR A 84 4.88 6.68 10.20
N GLY A 85 4.96 7.78 9.50
CA GLY A 85 5.18 9.10 10.03
C GLY A 85 5.45 10.12 8.93
N LEU A 86 5.70 11.35 9.35
CA LEU A 86 5.89 12.52 8.49
C LEU A 86 7.17 13.25 8.89
N THR A 87 7.61 14.18 8.06
CA THR A 87 8.74 15.06 8.40
C THR A 87 8.47 15.82 9.71
N GLU A 88 7.23 16.24 9.90
CA GLU A 88 6.71 16.94 11.08
C GLU A 88 6.71 16.08 12.35
N THR A 89 7.03 14.80 12.25
CA THR A 89 7.03 13.86 13.38
C THR A 89 8.36 13.14 13.60
N SER A 90 9.45 13.62 13.05
CA SER A 90 10.88 13.32 13.29
C SER A 90 11.30 11.83 13.21
N PRO A 91 11.02 11.05 12.19
CA PRO A 91 9.88 11.04 11.31
C PRO A 91 8.79 10.03 11.71
N VAL A 92 8.99 9.15 12.73
CA VAL A 92 8.19 7.95 12.97
C VAL A 92 7.17 8.15 14.08
N LEU A 93 5.92 7.79 13.79
CA LEU A 93 4.79 7.77 14.72
C LEU A 93 4.40 6.37 15.16
N THR A 94 4.26 5.47 14.19
CA THR A 94 3.89 4.07 14.44
C THR A 94 4.82 3.12 13.73
N CYS A 95 4.97 1.91 14.24
CA CYS A 95 5.79 0.88 13.63
C CYS A 95 5.24 -0.51 13.95
N ARG A 96 5.23 -1.42 12.96
CA ARG A 96 5.05 -2.85 13.20
C ARG A 96 6.25 -3.37 13.98
N ARG A 97 6.00 -4.34 14.85
CA ARG A 97 7.03 -4.95 15.68
C ARG A 97 7.08 -6.44 15.40
N THR A 98 8.20 -7.08 15.65
CA THR A 98 8.38 -8.52 15.41
C THR A 98 7.36 -9.39 16.16
N TRP A 99 6.89 -8.92 17.32
CA TRP A 99 5.86 -9.58 18.14
C TRP A 99 4.42 -9.09 17.84
N CYS A 100 4.26 -8.03 17.05
CA CYS A 100 2.98 -7.46 16.66
C CYS A 100 3.06 -6.93 15.22
N ASN A 101 3.12 -7.88 14.27
CA ASN A 101 3.20 -7.57 12.83
C ASN A 101 1.85 -7.86 12.17
N VAL A 102 0.95 -6.88 12.19
CA VAL A 102 -0.38 -7.01 11.59
C VAL A 102 -0.33 -6.49 10.15
N ARG A 103 -0.61 -7.36 9.19
CA ARG A 103 -0.65 -7.00 7.76
C ARG A 103 -1.68 -5.91 7.50
N GLY A 104 -1.37 -5.01 6.56
CA GLY A 104 -2.23 -3.87 6.21
C GLY A 104 -2.19 -2.72 7.22
N SER A 105 -1.53 -2.88 8.39
CA SER A 105 -1.33 -1.79 9.35
C SER A 105 0.04 -1.15 9.21
N SER A 106 0.20 0.05 9.76
CA SER A 106 1.50 0.69 10.00
C SER A 106 2.04 0.42 11.41
N GLY A 107 1.39 -0.50 12.15
CA GLY A 107 1.79 -0.90 13.48
C GLY A 107 1.26 -0.01 14.60
N GLN A 108 1.76 -0.27 15.81
CA GLN A 108 1.36 0.43 17.02
C GLN A 108 2.16 1.73 17.19
N PRO A 109 1.60 2.73 17.90
CA PRO A 109 2.31 3.95 18.26
C PRO A 109 3.63 3.67 18.97
N LEU A 110 4.61 4.54 18.76
CA LEU A 110 5.84 4.53 19.53
C LEU A 110 5.57 4.89 21.00
N PRO A 111 6.47 4.55 21.93
CA PRO A 111 6.34 4.99 23.31
C PRO A 111 6.13 6.51 23.40
N PHE A 112 5.25 6.93 24.30
CA PHE A 112 4.87 8.34 24.52
C PHE A 112 4.17 9.00 23.31
N THR A 113 3.72 8.24 22.33
CA THR A 113 2.92 8.72 21.20
C THR A 113 1.47 8.36 21.41
N GLU A 114 0.61 9.37 21.36
CA GLU A 114 -0.83 9.23 21.39
C GLU A 114 -1.40 9.38 19.99
N VAL A 115 -2.39 8.57 19.65
CA VAL A 115 -3.10 8.63 18.37
C VAL A 115 -4.59 8.64 18.64
N LYS A 116 -5.32 9.56 18.02
CA LYS A 116 -6.77 9.57 17.98
C LYS A 116 -7.27 9.72 16.56
N ILE A 117 -8.41 9.12 16.29
CA ILE A 117 -9.12 9.23 15.02
C ILE A 117 -10.37 10.05 15.29
N ILE A 118 -10.61 11.08 14.49
CA ILE A 118 -11.77 11.95 14.66
C ILE A 118 -12.58 12.07 13.35
N ASP A 119 -13.87 12.31 13.51
CA ASP A 119 -14.78 12.64 12.41
C ASP A 119 -14.78 14.14 12.07
N GLU A 120 -15.62 14.53 11.13
CA GLU A 120 -15.80 15.93 10.70
C GLU A 120 -16.36 16.83 11.82
N ASN A 121 -17.00 16.25 12.84
CA ASN A 121 -17.56 16.95 14.01
C ASN A 121 -16.59 17.01 15.19
N ASN A 122 -15.31 16.64 14.99
CA ASN A 122 -14.27 16.51 16.03
C ASN A 122 -14.59 15.47 17.12
N SER A 123 -15.48 14.51 16.86
CA SER A 123 -15.77 13.42 17.79
C SER A 123 -14.78 12.28 17.61
N ILE A 124 -14.32 11.68 18.72
CA ILE A 124 -13.40 10.55 18.68
C ILE A 124 -14.14 9.31 18.17
N LEU A 125 -13.62 8.72 17.12
CA LEU A 125 -14.16 7.52 16.49
C LEU A 125 -13.73 6.23 17.20
N LYS A 126 -14.57 5.20 17.06
CA LYS A 126 -14.29 3.86 17.57
C LYS A 126 -13.32 3.11 16.67
N TYR A 127 -12.87 1.93 17.15
CA TYR A 127 -12.06 1.03 16.33
C TYR A 127 -12.75 0.69 15.00
N ARG A 128 -11.96 0.69 13.91
CA ARG A 128 -12.37 0.41 12.54
C ARG A 128 -13.26 1.47 11.87
N GLU A 129 -13.51 2.59 12.51
CA GLU A 129 -14.16 3.74 11.89
C GLU A 129 -13.10 4.67 11.30
N ILE A 130 -13.26 5.02 10.02
CA ILE A 130 -12.29 5.83 9.27
C ILE A 130 -12.54 7.31 9.59
N GLY A 131 -11.44 8.02 9.91
CA GLY A 131 -11.46 9.47 10.13
C GLY A 131 -10.06 10.07 10.02
N ARG A 132 -9.93 11.33 10.36
CA ARG A 132 -8.66 12.06 10.37
C ARG A 132 -7.79 11.60 11.53
N ILE A 133 -6.50 11.41 11.22
CA ILE A 133 -5.51 10.94 12.17
C ILE A 133 -4.88 12.15 12.86
N PHE A 134 -5.08 12.23 14.19
CA PHE A 134 -4.42 13.20 15.05
C PHE A 134 -3.42 12.49 15.95
N VAL A 135 -2.27 13.13 16.13
CA VAL A 135 -1.18 12.55 16.92
C VAL A 135 -0.63 13.57 17.91
N ARG A 136 -0.13 13.08 19.04
CA ARG A 136 0.58 13.86 20.04
C ARG A 136 1.75 13.06 20.56
N GLY A 137 2.91 13.69 20.72
CA GLY A 137 4.10 13.02 21.24
C GLY A 137 5.34 13.91 21.16
N PRO A 138 6.43 13.50 21.81
CA PRO A 138 7.66 14.30 21.88
C PRO A 138 8.38 14.48 20.55
N GLN A 139 8.05 13.67 19.53
CA GLN A 139 8.62 13.75 18.19
C GLN A 139 7.86 14.69 17.25
N VAL A 140 6.71 15.23 17.69
CA VAL A 140 5.95 16.21 16.90
C VAL A 140 6.70 17.53 16.91
N PHE A 141 6.84 18.16 15.75
CA PHE A 141 7.53 19.44 15.59
C PHE A 141 6.80 20.59 16.32
N GLU A 142 7.50 21.69 16.55
CA GLU A 142 6.92 22.88 17.19
C GLU A 142 6.16 23.78 16.22
N GLY A 143 6.38 23.62 14.90
CA GLY A 143 5.71 24.37 13.85
C GLY A 143 6.58 24.61 12.62
N TYR A 144 5.99 25.25 11.63
CA TYR A 144 6.68 25.64 10.40
C TYR A 144 7.42 26.96 10.60
N LEU A 145 8.72 26.97 10.27
CA LEU A 145 9.57 28.14 10.40
C LEU A 145 9.03 29.29 9.55
N TYR A 146 8.90 30.46 10.17
CA TYR A 146 8.36 31.70 9.57
C TYR A 146 6.94 31.57 8.99
N ASN A 147 6.18 30.54 9.35
CA ASN A 147 4.80 30.36 8.90
C ASN A 147 3.87 29.95 10.06
N THR A 148 3.60 30.91 10.92
CA THR A 148 2.74 30.72 12.10
C THR A 148 1.33 30.32 11.70
N GLN A 149 0.79 30.86 10.62
CA GLN A 149 -0.56 30.54 10.17
C GLN A 149 -0.67 29.06 9.82
N ALA A 150 0.21 28.52 8.98
CA ALA A 150 0.23 27.11 8.64
C ALA A 150 0.45 26.20 9.87
N SER A 151 1.22 26.68 10.86
CA SER A 151 1.42 25.95 12.11
C SER A 151 0.13 25.84 12.92
N LEU A 152 -0.61 26.95 13.05
CA LEU A 152 -1.91 26.99 13.76
C LEU A 152 -3.01 26.17 13.08
N GLU A 153 -2.93 25.97 11.76
CA GLU A 153 -3.88 25.13 11.02
C GLU A 153 -3.73 23.64 11.35
N VAL A 154 -2.54 23.19 11.75
CA VAL A 154 -2.25 21.76 11.94
C VAL A 154 -1.93 21.39 13.39
N LEU A 155 -1.55 22.37 14.24
CA LEU A 155 -1.22 22.16 15.65
C LEU A 155 -2.27 22.78 16.56
N SER A 156 -2.87 21.97 17.42
CA SER A 156 -3.75 22.49 18.47
C SER A 156 -2.95 23.00 19.67
N VAL A 157 -3.57 23.85 20.50
CA VAL A 157 -3.01 24.36 21.75
C VAL A 157 -2.66 23.22 22.74
N GLU A 158 -3.37 22.10 22.64
CA GLU A 158 -3.15 20.90 23.46
C GLU A 158 -2.02 20.00 22.95
N GLY A 159 -1.31 20.41 21.89
CA GLY A 159 -0.20 19.67 21.29
C GLY A 159 -0.63 18.53 20.35
N TRP A 160 -1.87 18.51 19.90
CA TRP A 160 -2.31 17.59 18.87
C TRP A 160 -1.95 18.12 17.48
N PHE A 161 -1.32 17.27 16.70
CA PHE A 161 -0.98 17.51 15.30
C PHE A 161 -1.94 16.77 14.36
N ASP A 162 -2.56 17.50 13.46
CA ASP A 162 -3.35 16.95 12.38
C ASP A 162 -2.43 16.51 11.25
N THR A 163 -2.33 15.20 11.03
CA THR A 163 -1.43 14.63 10.00
C THR A 163 -1.92 14.88 8.57
N GLY A 164 -3.19 15.24 8.39
CA GLY A 164 -3.86 15.30 7.10
C GLY A 164 -4.13 13.94 6.47
N ASP A 165 -3.76 12.85 7.14
CA ASP A 165 -4.00 11.49 6.68
C ASP A 165 -5.31 10.93 7.26
N LEU A 166 -5.92 9.98 6.54
CA LEU A 166 -7.10 9.24 6.95
C LEU A 166 -6.74 7.82 7.36
N GLY A 167 -7.47 7.29 8.34
CA GLY A 167 -7.24 5.93 8.80
C GLY A 167 -8.10 5.55 9.99
N PHE A 168 -7.80 4.41 10.56
CA PHE A 168 -8.50 3.89 11.74
C PHE A 168 -7.57 3.07 12.63
N LEU A 169 -7.95 2.95 13.90
CA LEU A 169 -7.31 2.05 14.84
C LEU A 169 -8.03 0.70 14.88
N ILE A 170 -7.28 -0.38 15.04
CA ILE A 170 -7.83 -1.71 15.33
C ILE A 170 -7.65 -2.05 16.83
N PRO A 171 -8.39 -3.05 17.38
CA PRO A 171 -8.45 -3.30 18.82
C PRO A 171 -7.12 -3.51 19.54
N ASN A 172 -6.08 -3.97 18.83
CA ASN A 172 -4.74 -4.12 19.41
C ASN A 172 -3.93 -2.81 19.41
N GLY A 173 -4.53 -1.67 19.05
CA GLY A 173 -3.90 -0.36 18.98
C GLY A 173 -3.06 -0.10 17.73
N SER A 174 -3.05 -1.00 16.73
CA SER A 174 -2.35 -0.73 15.47
C SER A 174 -3.15 0.22 14.59
N LEU A 175 -2.43 1.13 13.92
CA LEU A 175 -2.98 2.11 12.99
C LEU A 175 -3.03 1.53 11.57
N VAL A 176 -4.14 1.72 10.88
CA VAL A 176 -4.31 1.45 9.45
C VAL A 176 -4.55 2.76 8.73
N ILE A 177 -3.71 3.08 7.75
CA ILE A 177 -3.83 4.29 6.93
C ILE A 177 -4.60 3.93 5.68
N THR A 178 -5.61 4.72 5.34
CA THR A 178 -6.47 4.49 4.18
C THR A 178 -6.21 5.47 3.05
N GLY A 179 -5.78 6.69 3.36
CA GLY A 179 -5.52 7.72 2.34
C GLY A 179 -5.13 9.05 2.95
N ARG A 180 -5.32 10.12 2.17
CA ARG A 180 -5.14 11.51 2.60
C ARG A 180 -6.42 12.30 2.43
N ALA A 181 -6.77 13.11 3.41
CA ALA A 181 -7.99 13.92 3.37
C ALA A 181 -8.04 14.87 2.14
N LYS A 182 -6.90 15.40 1.72
CA LYS A 182 -6.80 16.29 0.54
C LYS A 182 -6.85 15.54 -0.81
N ASP A 183 -6.57 14.23 -0.80
CA ASP A 183 -6.54 13.42 -2.01
C ASP A 183 -7.87 12.69 -2.26
N THR A 184 -8.78 12.69 -1.28
CA THR A 184 -10.12 12.11 -1.40
C THR A 184 -10.87 12.72 -2.59
N ILE A 185 -11.33 11.88 -3.50
CA ILE A 185 -12.14 12.28 -4.66
C ILE A 185 -13.61 12.24 -4.24
N VAL A 186 -14.28 13.38 -4.31
CA VAL A 186 -15.72 13.48 -4.08
C VAL A 186 -16.43 13.46 -5.42
N LEU A 187 -17.22 12.41 -5.67
CA LEU A 187 -18.02 12.32 -6.89
C LEU A 187 -19.23 13.25 -6.83
N SER A 188 -19.83 13.54 -7.98
CA SER A 188 -21.06 14.35 -8.06
C SER A 188 -22.26 13.74 -7.34
N SER A 189 -22.19 12.45 -7.00
CA SER A 189 -23.16 11.75 -6.13
C SER A 189 -22.96 12.04 -4.63
N GLY A 190 -21.87 12.72 -4.25
CA GLY A 190 -21.45 12.90 -2.84
C GLY A 190 -20.66 11.71 -2.28
N GLU A 191 -20.34 10.72 -3.09
CA GLU A 191 -19.54 9.57 -2.66
C GLU A 191 -18.07 9.97 -2.54
N ASN A 192 -17.48 9.70 -1.35
CA ASN A 192 -16.06 9.92 -1.07
C ASN A 192 -15.26 8.68 -1.45
N ILE A 193 -14.24 8.85 -2.28
CA ILE A 193 -13.38 7.76 -2.76
C ILE A 193 -11.93 8.07 -2.44
N GLU A 194 -11.30 7.12 -1.74
CA GLU A 194 -9.86 7.16 -1.49
C GLU A 194 -9.13 6.57 -2.71
N PRO A 195 -8.39 7.37 -3.51
CA PRO A 195 -7.78 6.89 -4.74
C PRO A 195 -6.61 5.95 -4.49
N ASN A 196 -5.80 6.19 -3.47
CA ASN A 196 -4.54 5.49 -3.24
C ASN A 196 -4.68 3.96 -3.13
N PRO A 197 -5.64 3.39 -2.36
CA PRO A 197 -5.84 1.95 -2.32
C PRO A 197 -6.23 1.34 -3.68
N LEU A 198 -6.98 2.08 -4.49
CA LEU A 198 -7.39 1.65 -5.83
C LEU A 198 -6.22 1.72 -6.82
N GLU A 199 -5.42 2.77 -6.75
CA GLU A 199 -4.22 2.95 -7.56
C GLU A 199 -3.19 1.86 -7.29
N ILE A 200 -2.96 1.50 -6.02
CA ILE A 200 -2.07 0.39 -5.63
C ILE A 200 -2.55 -0.93 -6.22
N GLU A 201 -3.86 -1.19 -6.20
CA GLU A 201 -4.46 -2.39 -6.78
C GLU A 201 -4.27 -2.43 -8.31
N ILE A 202 -4.51 -1.31 -8.98
CA ILE A 202 -4.31 -1.18 -10.44
C ILE A 202 -2.84 -1.37 -10.80
N LEU A 203 -1.91 -0.85 -9.99
CA LEU A 203 -0.46 -1.00 -10.18
C LEU A 203 0.04 -2.43 -9.95
N SER A 204 -0.77 -3.34 -9.42
CA SER A 204 -0.44 -4.76 -9.36
C SER A 204 -0.30 -5.39 -10.75
N SER A 205 -0.89 -4.77 -11.79
CA SER A 205 -0.71 -5.17 -13.18
C SER A 205 0.67 -4.81 -13.71
N ASN A 206 1.43 -5.79 -14.21
CA ASN A 206 2.74 -5.57 -14.85
C ASN A 206 2.66 -4.69 -16.11
N PHE A 207 1.48 -4.58 -16.73
CA PHE A 207 1.26 -3.77 -17.94
C PHE A 207 1.11 -2.28 -17.65
N ILE A 208 1.01 -1.88 -16.37
CA ILE A 208 0.81 -0.49 -15.94
C ILE A 208 2.05 -0.03 -15.19
N SER A 209 2.69 1.04 -15.67
CA SER A 209 3.86 1.64 -15.02
C SER A 209 3.47 2.68 -13.98
N GLN A 210 2.43 3.48 -14.29
CA GLN A 210 1.88 4.50 -13.40
C GLN A 210 0.37 4.61 -13.63
N VAL A 211 -0.34 5.00 -12.58
CA VAL A 211 -1.77 5.31 -12.64
C VAL A 211 -2.08 6.49 -11.75
N GLN A 212 -3.01 7.33 -12.18
CA GLN A 212 -3.63 8.39 -11.40
C GLN A 212 -5.14 8.31 -11.59
N LEU A 213 -5.88 8.27 -10.50
CA LEU A 213 -7.34 8.35 -10.54
C LEU A 213 -7.79 9.81 -10.55
N LEU A 214 -8.82 10.10 -11.32
CA LEU A 214 -9.43 11.41 -11.48
C LEU A 214 -10.95 11.24 -11.39
N GLY A 215 -11.65 12.23 -10.83
CA GLY A 215 -13.10 12.12 -10.72
C GLY A 215 -13.75 13.19 -9.86
N GLN A 216 -12.99 14.17 -9.37
CA GLN A 216 -13.55 15.24 -8.56
C GLN A 216 -14.74 15.89 -9.27
N ASP A 217 -15.90 15.93 -8.61
CA ASP A 217 -17.18 16.47 -9.10
C ASP A 217 -17.72 15.77 -10.38
N GLN A 218 -17.14 14.65 -10.78
CA GLN A 218 -17.58 13.86 -11.93
C GLN A 218 -18.55 12.75 -11.51
N LYS A 219 -19.35 12.28 -12.48
CA LYS A 219 -20.29 11.15 -12.25
C LYS A 219 -19.58 9.82 -12.00
N ASN A 220 -18.40 9.64 -12.60
CA ASN A 220 -17.65 8.40 -12.53
C ASN A 220 -16.15 8.67 -12.37
N LEU A 221 -15.43 7.72 -11.78
CA LEU A 221 -13.98 7.72 -11.78
C LEU A 221 -13.43 7.52 -13.19
N SER A 222 -12.32 8.17 -13.45
CA SER A 222 -11.47 7.98 -14.63
C SER A 222 -10.06 7.65 -14.18
N ALA A 223 -9.30 6.92 -15.01
CA ALA A 223 -7.91 6.61 -14.75
C ALA A 223 -7.01 7.12 -15.87
N LEU A 224 -5.98 7.89 -15.50
CA LEU A 224 -4.86 8.21 -16.37
C LEU A 224 -3.79 7.13 -16.17
N ILE A 225 -3.40 6.45 -17.25
CA ILE A 225 -2.54 5.27 -17.20
C ILE A 225 -1.30 5.52 -18.05
N VAL A 226 -0.13 5.28 -17.47
CA VAL A 226 1.13 5.14 -18.21
C VAL A 226 1.38 3.64 -18.41
N PRO A 227 1.28 3.11 -19.65
CA PRO A 227 1.51 1.72 -19.93
C PRO A 227 2.99 1.34 -19.83
N ASN A 228 3.26 0.08 -19.49
CA ASN A 228 4.58 -0.50 -19.69
C ASN A 228 4.72 -0.89 -21.18
N MET A 229 5.29 0.02 -21.98
CA MET A 229 5.34 -0.14 -23.43
C MET A 229 6.06 -1.41 -23.87
N GLU A 230 7.14 -1.80 -23.20
CA GLU A 230 7.88 -3.04 -23.51
C GLU A 230 6.99 -4.27 -23.45
N LEU A 231 6.17 -4.40 -22.38
CA LEU A 231 5.26 -5.54 -22.24
C LEU A 231 4.04 -5.44 -23.14
N ILE A 232 3.58 -4.23 -23.45
CA ILE A 232 2.47 -4.00 -24.37
C ILE A 232 2.87 -4.35 -25.78
N GLU A 233 4.04 -3.90 -26.26
CA GLU A 233 4.56 -4.20 -27.59
C GLU A 233 4.76 -5.70 -27.76
N ASN A 234 5.40 -6.38 -26.82
CA ASN A 234 5.57 -7.83 -26.86
C ASN A 234 4.23 -8.56 -26.96
N LYS A 235 3.24 -8.19 -26.16
CA LYS A 235 1.90 -8.81 -26.13
C LYS A 235 1.13 -8.61 -27.43
N PHE A 236 1.25 -7.44 -28.06
CA PHE A 236 0.51 -7.11 -29.28
C PHE A 236 1.26 -7.43 -30.57
N ALA A 237 2.62 -7.52 -30.54
CA ALA A 237 3.42 -7.98 -31.66
C ALA A 237 3.13 -9.45 -32.02
N GLU A 238 3.00 -10.32 -31.02
CA GLU A 238 2.66 -11.74 -31.22
C GLU A 238 1.30 -11.96 -31.93
N LYS A 239 0.42 -10.98 -31.94
CA LYS A 239 -0.94 -11.12 -32.50
C LYS A 239 -1.11 -10.51 -33.88
N ASN A 240 -0.04 -10.12 -34.60
CA ASN A 240 -0.08 -9.55 -35.96
C ASN A 240 -1.21 -8.52 -36.18
N LEU A 241 -1.46 -7.65 -35.20
CA LEU A 241 -2.57 -6.71 -35.22
C LEU A 241 -2.13 -5.37 -35.80
N LEU A 242 -2.19 -5.26 -37.11
CA LEU A 242 -1.88 -4.09 -37.93
C LEU A 242 -2.40 -2.75 -37.40
N LYS A 243 -1.59 -1.74 -37.59
CA LYS A 243 -1.50 -0.36 -37.07
C LYS A 243 -2.79 0.48 -36.90
N MET A 244 -3.90 0.18 -37.55
CA MET A 244 -5.04 1.13 -37.66
C MET A 244 -6.01 1.17 -36.46
N ASN A 245 -5.93 0.26 -35.47
CA ASN A 245 -6.80 0.25 -34.29
C ASN A 245 -6.03 -0.03 -32.97
N GLN A 246 -4.74 0.23 -32.94
CA GLN A 246 -3.90 -0.12 -31.80
C GLN A 246 -4.32 0.60 -30.51
N ASN A 247 -4.58 1.92 -30.59
CA ASN A 247 -5.01 2.71 -29.43
C ASN A 247 -6.37 2.26 -28.85
N TYR A 248 -7.32 1.89 -29.70
CA TYR A 248 -8.62 1.39 -29.23
C TYR A 248 -8.49 0.03 -28.52
N LYS A 249 -7.67 -0.87 -29.08
CA LYS A 249 -7.43 -2.20 -28.49
C LYS A 249 -6.69 -2.11 -27.18
N ILE A 250 -5.69 -1.25 -27.09
CA ILE A 250 -4.94 -0.97 -25.86
C ILE A 250 -5.90 -0.39 -24.79
N LYS A 251 -6.72 0.59 -25.15
CA LYS A 251 -7.71 1.17 -24.24
C LYS A 251 -8.71 0.14 -23.74
N LYS A 252 -9.23 -0.72 -24.61
CA LYS A 252 -10.14 -1.83 -24.27
C LYS A 252 -9.45 -2.84 -23.36
N PHE A 253 -8.18 -3.16 -23.64
CA PHE A 253 -7.37 -4.05 -22.80
C PHE A 253 -7.23 -3.50 -21.39
N PHE A 254 -6.80 -2.25 -21.20
CA PHE A 254 -6.68 -1.64 -19.88
C PHE A 254 -8.01 -1.56 -19.15
N LYS A 255 -9.09 -1.20 -19.83
CA LYS A 255 -10.43 -1.21 -19.23
C LYS A 255 -10.81 -2.59 -18.69
N SER A 256 -10.51 -3.66 -19.42
CA SER A 256 -10.77 -5.03 -18.96
C SER A 256 -9.88 -5.44 -17.80
N GLN A 257 -8.59 -5.04 -17.80
CA GLN A 257 -7.66 -5.31 -16.72
C GLN A 257 -8.08 -4.61 -15.42
N ILE A 258 -8.41 -3.32 -15.48
CA ILE A 258 -8.86 -2.56 -14.30
C ILE A 258 -10.15 -3.16 -13.73
N ASN A 259 -11.12 -3.46 -14.59
CA ASN A 259 -12.37 -4.07 -14.15
C ASN A 259 -12.15 -5.44 -13.48
N TYR A 260 -11.22 -6.23 -13.98
CA TYR A 260 -10.84 -7.51 -13.37
C TYR A 260 -10.20 -7.32 -11.98
N LEU A 261 -9.24 -6.42 -11.86
CA LEU A 261 -8.55 -6.14 -10.62
C LEU A 261 -9.50 -5.61 -9.54
N LEU A 262 -10.32 -4.61 -9.89
CA LEU A 262 -11.23 -3.97 -8.93
C LEU A 262 -12.45 -4.84 -8.58
N LYS A 263 -12.88 -5.75 -9.47
CA LYS A 263 -14.01 -6.66 -9.20
C LYS A 263 -13.72 -7.64 -8.07
N ASN A 264 -12.48 -8.08 -7.94
CA ASN A 264 -12.06 -9.01 -6.89
C ASN A 264 -12.04 -8.38 -5.49
N ARG A 265 -12.11 -7.05 -5.40
CA ARG A 265 -12.16 -6.31 -4.13
C ARG A 265 -13.59 -6.21 -3.57
N SER A 266 -14.62 -6.25 -4.42
CA SER A 266 -16.03 -6.13 -4.00
C SER A 266 -16.58 -7.35 -3.24
N GLY A 267 -15.79 -8.40 -3.05
CA GLY A 267 -16.14 -9.61 -2.29
C GLY A 267 -15.79 -9.57 -0.79
N SER A 268 -15.21 -8.46 -0.30
CA SER A 268 -14.90 -8.26 1.11
C SER A 268 -15.64 -7.05 1.68
N ARG A 269 -16.96 -7.10 1.62
CA ARG A 269 -17.82 -6.24 2.44
C ARG A 269 -18.13 -6.90 3.77
#